data_047eda14d53e799cffcbdc6c0bc18798
#
_entry.id   047eda14d53e799cffcbdc6c0bc18798
#
_cell.length_a   1.000
_cell.length_b   1.000
_cell.length_c   1.000
_cell.angle_alpha   90.00
_cell.angle_beta   90.00
_cell.angle_gamma   90.00
#
_symmetry.space_group_name_H-M   'P 1'
#
loop_
_entity.id
_entity.type
_entity.pdbx_description
1 polymer ?
#
loop_
_entity_poly.entity_id
_entity_poly.type
_entity_poly.pdbx_seq_one_letter_code
_entity_poly.pdbx_strand_id
1 'polypeptide(L)'
;MTGARILLDGKPTGKNSPATLTEIPSGSHTITLQFDKYAPQQQNVVVEDGQTADVTVSLDARFARITINSIDGAEIYSNGKLLGRNRISEDMMEGYYDLEVRLNHHKSATKQIQVIAGQSQDITLNPIPKYGSLDVTSTPHDAEVTIDGKPYGKTPLTVNQLLEGEHHVALSLEGYAKETRDIKLDEKESSTINVILSKERTTVKSNVIAQAESVPKIQNVKTFTFKDIEIRMIRVEGGAFTMGATPEQSNDANSNERPTHRVTLSTYYIGEIEVTQELWQAVMGSNPSRFIGLKRPVERVSWDDCQAFIRRLNILTDNRFRLPTEAEWEFAARGGNNSRGNRYAGSNTISEVAWYDDNSNSETHDVAQKNHNELGLYDMSGNVLEWCQDKYDDRYRGGSETNPIGPIHGMYNVLRGGCWSFGAERCRVSYRHSATNNYRNNLIGFRLAL
;
A
#
# COMPACT_ATOMS: atom_id res chain seq x y z
N MET A 1 -19.65 21.14 -29.30
CA MET A 1 -19.54 20.24 -28.13
C MET A 1 -20.62 19.17 -28.22
N THR A 2 -20.30 17.92 -27.94
CA THR A 2 -21.24 16.80 -28.01
C THR A 2 -21.81 16.51 -26.63
N GLY A 3 -23.14 16.27 -26.52
CA GLY A 3 -23.81 15.87 -25.27
C GLY A 3 -24.45 17.02 -24.49
N ALA A 4 -24.40 18.28 -24.96
CA ALA A 4 -25.08 19.38 -24.29
C ALA A 4 -26.61 19.26 -24.44
N ARG A 5 -27.35 19.44 -23.33
CA ARG A 5 -28.82 19.42 -23.33
C ARG A 5 -29.35 20.61 -24.13
N ILE A 6 -30.31 20.36 -25.02
CA ILE A 6 -30.93 21.36 -25.86
C ILE A 6 -32.31 21.75 -25.29
N LEU A 7 -32.52 23.07 -25.07
CA LEU A 7 -33.84 23.65 -24.82
C LEU A 7 -34.25 24.49 -26.02
N LEU A 8 -35.51 24.42 -26.37
CA LEU A 8 -36.17 25.29 -27.38
C LEU A 8 -37.18 26.15 -26.62
N ASP A 9 -37.05 27.48 -26.79
CA ASP A 9 -37.91 28.47 -26.14
C ASP A 9 -38.06 28.21 -24.61
N GLY A 10 -36.94 27.85 -23.95
CA GLY A 10 -36.87 27.54 -22.53
C GLY A 10 -37.38 26.15 -22.14
N LYS A 11 -37.91 25.34 -23.07
CA LYS A 11 -38.46 24.01 -22.80
C LYS A 11 -37.45 22.93 -23.19
N PRO A 12 -37.21 21.90 -22.32
CA PRO A 12 -36.35 20.79 -22.67
C PRO A 12 -36.87 20.02 -23.90
N THR A 13 -36.01 19.78 -24.88
CA THR A 13 -36.36 19.01 -26.10
C THR A 13 -36.20 17.48 -25.92
N GLY A 14 -35.58 17.05 -24.81
CA GLY A 14 -35.20 15.66 -24.59
C GLY A 14 -33.99 15.19 -25.45
N LYS A 15 -33.40 16.08 -26.26
CA LYS A 15 -32.23 15.81 -27.12
C LYS A 15 -30.98 16.49 -26.60
N ASN A 16 -29.84 15.95 -26.98
CA ASN A 16 -28.51 16.52 -26.73
C ASN A 16 -27.79 16.81 -28.03
N SER A 17 -26.91 17.84 -28.03
CA SER A 17 -26.11 18.24 -29.18
C SER A 17 -25.06 17.16 -29.59
N PRO A 18 -24.78 17.00 -30.92
CA PRO A 18 -25.51 17.58 -32.05
C PRO A 18 -26.83 16.84 -32.25
N ALA A 19 -27.89 17.56 -32.58
CA ALA A 19 -29.18 16.95 -32.86
C ALA A 19 -29.99 17.81 -33.84
N THR A 20 -30.89 17.16 -34.62
CA THR A 20 -31.91 17.82 -35.43
C THR A 20 -33.21 17.82 -34.65
N LEU A 21 -33.83 18.99 -34.53
CA LEU A 21 -35.17 19.17 -34.01
C LEU A 21 -36.12 19.26 -35.22
N THR A 22 -37.23 18.53 -35.17
CA THR A 22 -38.23 18.49 -36.24
C THR A 22 -39.56 19.07 -35.77
N GLU A 23 -40.43 19.47 -36.71
CA GLU A 23 -41.77 19.98 -36.40
C GLU A 23 -41.72 21.30 -35.61
N ILE A 24 -40.72 22.15 -35.89
CA ILE A 24 -40.63 23.46 -35.28
C ILE A 24 -41.46 24.43 -36.12
N PRO A 25 -42.42 25.18 -35.54
CA PRO A 25 -43.17 26.17 -36.25
C PRO A 25 -42.26 27.21 -36.92
N SER A 26 -42.69 27.81 -38.02
CA SER A 26 -41.97 28.97 -38.60
C SER A 26 -42.05 30.16 -37.65
N GLY A 27 -40.94 30.89 -37.51
CA GLY A 27 -40.85 32.02 -36.60
C GLY A 27 -39.49 32.16 -35.93
N SER A 28 -39.42 33.05 -34.95
CA SER A 28 -38.21 33.28 -34.16
C SER A 28 -38.23 32.39 -32.93
N HIS A 29 -37.16 31.62 -32.76
CA HIS A 29 -36.98 30.69 -31.62
C HIS A 29 -35.66 30.96 -30.91
N THR A 30 -35.59 30.55 -29.64
CA THR A 30 -34.37 30.61 -28.82
C THR A 30 -33.88 29.21 -28.51
N ILE A 31 -32.69 28.86 -28.98
CA ILE A 31 -31.98 27.64 -28.61
C ILE A 31 -31.11 27.95 -27.41
N THR A 32 -31.25 27.13 -26.33
CA THR A 32 -30.37 27.17 -25.18
C THR A 32 -29.62 25.85 -25.08
N LEU A 33 -28.28 25.90 -24.96
CA LEU A 33 -27.44 24.75 -24.66
C LEU A 33 -27.02 24.78 -23.18
N GLN A 34 -27.17 23.66 -22.49
CA GLN A 34 -26.73 23.45 -21.13
C GLN A 34 -25.80 22.23 -21.06
N PHE A 35 -24.63 22.40 -20.48
CA PHE A 35 -23.67 21.33 -20.23
C PHE A 35 -23.03 21.50 -18.86
N ASP A 36 -22.73 20.39 -18.19
CA ASP A 36 -22.11 20.44 -16.86
C ASP A 36 -20.77 21.18 -16.91
N LYS A 37 -20.52 22.03 -15.90
CA LYS A 37 -19.34 22.89 -15.76
C LYS A 37 -19.18 23.99 -16.84
N TYR A 38 -20.21 24.23 -17.66
CA TYR A 38 -20.21 25.33 -18.66
C TYR A 38 -21.34 26.32 -18.37
N ALA A 39 -21.12 27.57 -18.75
CA ALA A 39 -22.18 28.56 -18.72
C ALA A 39 -23.26 28.22 -19.75
N PRO A 40 -24.55 28.24 -19.42
CA PRO A 40 -25.62 28.09 -20.41
C PRO A 40 -25.50 29.21 -21.45
N GLN A 41 -25.60 28.86 -22.73
CA GLN A 41 -25.54 29.81 -23.83
C GLN A 41 -26.83 29.75 -24.63
N GLN A 42 -27.27 30.92 -25.07
CA GLN A 42 -28.50 31.09 -25.88
C GLN A 42 -28.20 31.71 -27.22
N GLN A 43 -28.91 31.24 -28.23
CA GLN A 43 -28.85 31.82 -29.57
C GLN A 43 -30.25 31.87 -30.20
N ASN A 44 -30.61 33.04 -30.73
CA ASN A 44 -31.83 33.18 -31.47
C ASN A 44 -31.64 32.65 -32.89
N VAL A 45 -32.65 32.00 -33.43
CA VAL A 45 -32.71 31.45 -34.77
C VAL A 45 -34.07 31.70 -35.37
N VAL A 46 -34.13 32.02 -36.64
CA VAL A 46 -35.37 32.15 -37.40
C VAL A 46 -35.55 30.89 -38.25
N VAL A 47 -36.68 30.23 -38.07
CA VAL A 47 -37.08 29.07 -38.86
C VAL A 47 -38.10 29.55 -39.92
N GLU A 48 -37.78 29.38 -41.19
CA GLU A 48 -38.69 29.67 -42.32
C GLU A 48 -39.49 28.41 -42.70
N ASP A 49 -40.66 28.59 -43.22
CA ASP A 49 -41.55 27.48 -43.58
C ASP A 49 -40.88 26.53 -44.59
N GLY A 50 -40.81 25.23 -44.24
CA GLY A 50 -40.20 24.19 -45.04
C GLY A 50 -38.65 24.24 -45.11
N GLN A 51 -37.99 25.12 -44.36
CA GLN A 51 -36.54 25.27 -44.36
C GLN A 51 -35.90 24.66 -43.09
N THR A 52 -34.62 24.37 -43.19
CA THR A 52 -33.79 23.96 -42.08
C THR A 52 -32.84 25.09 -41.69
N ALA A 53 -32.82 25.48 -40.44
CA ALA A 53 -31.88 26.47 -39.90
C ALA A 53 -30.79 25.77 -39.08
N ASP A 54 -29.53 26.00 -39.43
CA ASP A 54 -28.36 25.49 -38.71
C ASP A 54 -27.95 26.46 -37.58
N VAL A 55 -27.78 25.92 -36.40
CA VAL A 55 -27.37 26.69 -35.19
C VAL A 55 -26.10 26.10 -34.60
N THR A 56 -25.07 26.92 -34.47
CA THR A 56 -23.83 26.57 -33.79
C THR A 56 -23.63 27.47 -32.58
N VAL A 57 -23.53 26.87 -31.38
CA VAL A 57 -23.38 27.60 -30.14
C VAL A 57 -22.08 27.13 -29.46
N SER A 58 -21.21 28.06 -29.08
CA SER A 58 -20.03 27.81 -28.27
C SER A 58 -20.39 27.95 -26.79
N LEU A 59 -19.94 26.99 -25.96
CA LEU A 59 -20.13 27.04 -24.49
C LEU A 59 -18.85 27.52 -23.82
N ASP A 60 -19.00 28.44 -22.88
CA ASP A 60 -17.90 28.96 -22.07
C ASP A 60 -17.71 28.09 -20.83
N ALA A 61 -16.50 27.55 -20.67
CA ALA A 61 -16.14 26.76 -19.50
C ALA A 61 -16.16 27.64 -18.25
N ARG A 62 -16.69 27.12 -17.14
CA ARG A 62 -16.66 27.74 -15.81
C ARG A 62 -15.71 27.03 -14.84
N PHE A 63 -14.70 26.39 -15.36
CA PHE A 63 -13.70 25.63 -14.60
C PHE A 63 -12.30 25.87 -15.14
N ALA A 64 -11.32 25.52 -14.33
CA ALA A 64 -9.92 25.43 -14.75
C ALA A 64 -9.27 24.18 -14.18
N ARG A 65 -8.22 23.69 -14.84
CA ARG A 65 -7.40 22.59 -14.38
C ARG A 65 -6.49 23.10 -13.25
N ILE A 66 -6.66 22.54 -12.04
CA ILE A 66 -5.83 22.84 -10.88
C ILE A 66 -5.02 21.60 -10.54
N THR A 67 -3.71 21.74 -10.56
CA THR A 67 -2.76 20.72 -10.12
C THR A 67 -2.16 21.14 -8.79
N ILE A 68 -2.24 20.27 -7.79
CA ILE A 68 -1.65 20.50 -6.48
C ILE A 68 -0.63 19.39 -6.23
N ASN A 69 0.61 19.78 -5.98
CA ASN A 69 1.74 18.90 -5.70
C ASN A 69 2.15 19.03 -4.23
N SER A 70 2.50 17.92 -3.61
CA SER A 70 3.05 17.89 -2.27
C SER A 70 4.05 16.75 -2.11
N ILE A 71 4.65 16.65 -0.91
CA ILE A 71 5.57 15.57 -0.55
C ILE A 71 4.82 14.24 -0.40
N ASP A 72 5.57 13.15 -0.46
CA ASP A 72 5.02 11.80 -0.40
C ASP A 72 4.27 11.54 0.92
N GLY A 73 3.14 10.83 0.82
CA GLY A 73 2.25 10.54 1.94
C GLY A 73 1.31 11.69 2.35
N ALA A 74 1.53 12.92 1.86
CA ALA A 74 0.72 14.07 2.25
C ALA A 74 -0.70 14.00 1.68
N GLU A 75 -1.70 14.30 2.49
CA GLU A 75 -3.12 14.36 2.12
C GLU A 75 -3.50 15.79 1.72
N ILE A 76 -4.16 15.94 0.58
CA ILE A 76 -4.57 17.21 -0.01
C ILE A 76 -6.07 17.40 0.16
N TYR A 77 -6.46 18.49 0.81
CA TYR A 77 -7.85 18.87 1.06
C TYR A 77 -8.20 20.16 0.35
N SER A 78 -9.46 20.32 -0.02
CA SER A 78 -10.06 21.57 -0.45
C SER A 78 -11.37 21.80 0.31
N ASN A 79 -11.53 22.96 0.94
CA ASN A 79 -12.69 23.30 1.76
C ASN A 79 -13.05 22.15 2.75
N GLY A 80 -12.05 21.53 3.37
CA GLY A 80 -12.20 20.40 4.31
C GLY A 80 -12.49 19.03 3.68
N LYS A 81 -12.70 18.93 2.37
CA LYS A 81 -12.91 17.67 1.65
C LYS A 81 -11.58 17.13 1.13
N LEU A 82 -11.28 15.85 1.41
CA LEU A 82 -10.12 15.17 0.85
C LEU A 82 -10.25 15.04 -0.67
N LEU A 83 -9.26 15.56 -1.41
CA LEU A 83 -9.14 15.44 -2.86
C LEU A 83 -8.25 14.26 -3.27
N GLY A 84 -7.16 14.01 -2.54
CA GLY A 84 -6.20 12.94 -2.83
C GLY A 84 -4.94 13.05 -2.03
N ARG A 85 -3.87 12.40 -2.52
CA ARG A 85 -2.54 12.36 -1.85
C ARG A 85 -1.44 12.72 -2.83
N ASN A 86 -0.34 13.25 -2.32
CA ASN A 86 0.91 13.58 -3.02
C ASN A 86 0.71 14.57 -4.17
N ARG A 87 -0.12 14.22 -5.13
CA ARG A 87 -0.46 15.04 -6.29
C ARG A 87 -1.89 14.77 -6.72
N ILE A 88 -2.63 15.84 -6.98
CA ILE A 88 -3.94 15.81 -7.65
C ILE A 88 -3.94 16.71 -8.88
N SER A 89 -4.78 16.41 -9.86
CA SER A 89 -5.03 17.29 -11.00
C SER A 89 -6.51 17.17 -11.38
N GLU A 90 -7.30 18.19 -11.07
CA GLU A 90 -8.75 18.18 -11.21
C GLU A 90 -9.26 19.44 -11.90
N ASP A 91 -10.42 19.34 -12.55
CA ASP A 91 -11.17 20.47 -13.07
C ASP A 91 -12.06 21.05 -11.96
N MET A 92 -11.61 22.16 -11.38
CA MET A 92 -12.32 22.88 -10.33
C MET A 92 -13.13 24.03 -10.92
N MET A 93 -14.34 24.22 -10.42
CA MET A 93 -15.22 25.33 -10.82
C MET A 93 -14.59 26.68 -10.44
N GLU A 94 -14.94 27.74 -11.16
CA GLU A 94 -14.55 29.11 -10.75
C GLU A 94 -15.04 29.42 -9.34
N GLY A 95 -14.19 30.06 -8.52
CA GLY A 95 -14.50 30.36 -7.13
C GLY A 95 -13.25 30.41 -6.24
N TYR A 96 -13.49 30.57 -4.94
CA TYR A 96 -12.43 30.55 -3.93
C TYR A 96 -12.40 29.19 -3.22
N TYR A 97 -11.18 28.69 -2.97
CA TYR A 97 -10.95 27.42 -2.31
C TYR A 97 -9.85 27.54 -1.26
N ASP A 98 -10.13 27.01 -0.10
CA ASP A 98 -9.13 26.86 0.96
C ASP A 98 -8.49 25.49 0.82
N LEU A 99 -7.23 25.50 0.39
CA LEU A 99 -6.41 24.30 0.29
C LEU A 99 -5.71 24.05 1.61
N GLU A 100 -5.67 22.79 2.04
CA GLU A 100 -4.90 22.34 3.18
C GLU A 100 -4.19 21.03 2.83
N VAL A 101 -2.91 20.94 3.19
CA VAL A 101 -2.13 19.72 3.05
C VAL A 101 -1.68 19.26 4.42
N ARG A 102 -1.98 18.01 4.73
CA ARG A 102 -1.70 17.37 6.02
C ARG A 102 -0.76 16.19 5.84
N LEU A 103 0.16 16.04 6.78
CA LEU A 103 1.01 14.87 6.93
C LEU A 103 1.26 14.66 8.42
N ASN A 104 1.25 13.40 8.88
CA ASN A 104 1.54 13.08 10.27
C ASN A 104 2.91 13.64 10.67
N HIS A 105 3.02 14.12 11.93
CA HIS A 105 4.24 14.73 12.48
C HIS A 105 4.70 15.99 11.73
N HIS A 106 3.79 16.64 11.00
CA HIS A 106 4.04 17.88 10.28
C HIS A 106 2.96 18.91 10.65
N LYS A 107 3.35 20.17 10.64
CA LYS A 107 2.42 21.29 10.67
C LYS A 107 1.77 21.41 9.29
N SER A 108 0.43 21.41 9.25
CA SER A 108 -0.32 21.55 8.00
C SER A 108 0.08 22.82 7.25
N ALA A 109 0.15 22.71 5.93
CA ALA A 109 0.28 23.84 5.04
C ALA A 109 -1.08 24.23 4.49
N THR A 110 -1.40 25.53 4.49
CA THR A 110 -2.68 26.07 4.01
C THR A 110 -2.46 27.16 2.98
N LYS A 111 -3.36 27.25 1.99
CA LYS A 111 -3.34 28.30 0.98
C LYS A 111 -4.74 28.54 0.44
N GLN A 112 -5.18 29.78 0.43
CA GLN A 112 -6.38 30.16 -0.31
C GLN A 112 -6.03 30.42 -1.78
N ILE A 113 -6.82 29.89 -2.71
CA ILE A 113 -6.68 30.12 -4.14
C ILE A 113 -7.99 30.65 -4.73
N GLN A 114 -7.87 31.41 -5.82
CA GLN A 114 -8.98 31.74 -6.70
C GLN A 114 -8.84 30.97 -8.00
N VAL A 115 -9.86 30.17 -8.32
CA VAL A 115 -9.99 29.50 -9.63
C VAL A 115 -10.72 30.43 -10.58
N ILE A 116 -10.06 30.78 -11.67
CA ILE A 116 -10.61 31.59 -12.76
C ILE A 116 -10.80 30.69 -13.97
N ALA A 117 -11.98 30.71 -14.56
CA ALA A 117 -12.32 29.88 -15.71
C ALA A 117 -11.26 29.94 -16.82
N GLY A 118 -10.82 28.80 -17.30
CA GLY A 118 -9.81 28.67 -18.35
C GLY A 118 -8.36 28.93 -17.93
N GLN A 119 -8.08 29.33 -16.68
CA GLN A 119 -6.73 29.59 -16.17
C GLN A 119 -6.24 28.44 -15.31
N SER A 120 -5.50 27.51 -15.90
CA SER A 120 -4.86 26.42 -15.17
C SER A 120 -3.81 26.91 -14.17
N GLN A 121 -3.72 26.27 -13.02
CA GLN A 121 -2.74 26.59 -11.99
C GLN A 121 -1.99 25.33 -11.53
N ASP A 122 -0.68 25.45 -11.35
CA ASP A 122 0.18 24.48 -10.70
C ASP A 122 0.62 25.02 -9.33
N ILE A 123 0.28 24.30 -8.26
CA ILE A 123 0.50 24.74 -6.89
C ILE A 123 1.33 23.67 -6.19
N THR A 124 2.43 24.08 -5.57
CA THR A 124 3.19 23.23 -4.63
C THR A 124 2.91 23.71 -3.22
N LEU A 125 2.46 22.79 -2.36
CA LEU A 125 2.11 23.08 -0.97
C LEU A 125 2.58 21.92 -0.07
N ASN A 126 3.66 22.15 0.69
CA ASN A 126 4.29 21.13 1.51
C ASN A 126 4.06 21.42 2.99
N PRO A 127 3.59 20.45 3.78
CA PRO A 127 3.54 20.57 5.24
C PRO A 127 4.95 20.61 5.83
N ILE A 128 5.11 21.27 6.98
CA ILE A 128 6.40 21.55 7.61
C ILE A 128 6.66 20.48 8.67
N PRO A 129 7.79 19.73 8.61
CA PRO A 129 8.12 18.76 9.64
C PRO A 129 8.24 19.39 11.02
N LYS A 130 7.75 18.69 12.04
CA LYS A 130 7.94 19.07 13.44
C LYS A 130 9.10 18.25 14.01
N TYR A 131 10.04 18.91 14.64
CA TYR A 131 11.24 18.29 15.19
C TYR A 131 11.37 18.56 16.69
N GLY A 132 11.92 17.56 17.41
CA GLY A 132 12.47 17.67 18.73
C GLY A 132 13.97 17.35 18.74
N SER A 133 14.56 17.26 19.92
CA SER A 133 15.95 16.85 20.14
C SER A 133 16.04 15.69 21.13
N LEU A 134 17.07 14.86 20.96
CA LEU A 134 17.31 13.70 21.82
C LEU A 134 18.78 13.64 22.23
N ASP A 135 19.01 13.63 23.55
CA ASP A 135 20.32 13.39 24.14
C ASP A 135 20.42 11.91 24.53
N VAL A 136 21.46 11.22 24.06
CA VAL A 136 21.69 9.79 24.36
C VAL A 136 23.06 9.65 25.02
N THR A 137 23.07 9.09 26.24
CA THR A 137 24.29 8.73 26.95
C THR A 137 24.29 7.27 27.35
N SER A 138 25.48 6.69 27.50
CA SER A 138 25.63 5.32 28.03
C SER A 138 26.80 5.20 28.99
N THR A 139 26.74 4.19 29.81
CA THR A 139 27.86 3.73 30.65
C THR A 139 28.08 2.23 30.38
N PRO A 140 29.23 1.83 29.75
CA PRO A 140 30.33 2.66 29.24
C PRO A 140 29.94 3.57 28.06
N HIS A 141 30.77 4.56 27.76
CA HIS A 141 30.66 5.42 26.60
C HIS A 141 30.94 4.65 25.29
N ASP A 142 30.83 5.34 24.15
CA ASP A 142 31.15 4.83 22.80
C ASP A 142 30.22 3.72 22.29
N ALA A 143 29.04 3.54 22.91
CA ALA A 143 28.02 2.66 22.35
C ALA A 143 27.47 3.24 21.04
N GLU A 144 27.39 2.42 20.01
CA GLU A 144 26.76 2.78 18.74
C GLU A 144 25.25 2.97 18.96
N VAL A 145 24.72 4.11 18.48
CA VAL A 145 23.33 4.48 18.60
C VAL A 145 22.63 4.33 17.24
N THR A 146 21.55 3.60 17.22
CA THR A 146 20.61 3.58 16.09
C THR A 146 19.24 4.07 16.54
N ILE A 147 18.59 4.90 15.72
CA ILE A 147 17.23 5.38 15.95
C ILE A 147 16.39 4.95 14.74
N ASP A 148 15.30 4.23 14.98
CA ASP A 148 14.44 3.64 13.95
C ASP A 148 15.25 2.82 12.92
N GLY A 149 16.28 2.12 13.40
CA GLY A 149 17.17 1.30 12.58
C GLY A 149 18.23 2.07 11.79
N LYS A 150 18.27 3.41 11.85
CA LYS A 150 19.30 4.23 11.18
C LYS A 150 20.44 4.55 12.14
N PRO A 151 21.71 4.47 11.73
CA PRO A 151 22.84 4.84 12.57
C PRO A 151 22.92 6.36 12.75
N TYR A 152 23.16 6.80 14.00
CA TYR A 152 23.30 8.22 14.35
C TYR A 152 24.68 8.57 14.93
N GLY A 153 25.46 7.58 15.36
CA GLY A 153 26.79 7.76 15.93
C GLY A 153 26.99 7.02 17.23
N LYS A 154 27.87 7.52 18.10
CA LYS A 154 28.24 6.89 19.38
C LYS A 154 27.90 7.80 20.55
N THR A 155 27.60 7.19 21.70
CA THR A 155 27.35 7.92 22.95
C THR A 155 28.64 8.53 23.52
N PRO A 156 28.57 9.75 24.12
CA PRO A 156 27.39 10.61 24.22
C PRO A 156 27.06 11.29 22.89
N LEU A 157 25.76 11.40 22.58
CA LEU A 157 25.28 11.91 21.29
C LEU A 157 24.05 12.81 21.49
N THR A 158 24.01 13.94 20.78
CA THR A 158 22.81 14.80 20.67
C THR A 158 22.28 14.79 19.24
N VAL A 159 21.01 14.45 19.08
CA VAL A 159 20.29 14.49 17.79
C VAL A 159 19.32 15.68 17.82
N ASN A 160 19.60 16.73 17.04
CA ASN A 160 18.88 18.00 17.10
C ASN A 160 17.66 18.11 16.17
N GLN A 161 17.48 17.20 15.23
CA GLN A 161 16.40 17.20 14.24
C GLN A 161 15.82 15.81 14.10
N LEU A 162 15.27 15.30 15.20
CA LEU A 162 14.49 14.07 15.18
C LEU A 162 13.02 14.43 15.00
N LEU A 163 12.33 13.78 14.07
CA LEU A 163 10.93 14.07 13.78
C LEU A 163 10.07 13.80 15.04
N GLU A 164 9.05 14.63 15.29
CA GLU A 164 8.07 14.38 16.35
C GLU A 164 7.46 12.97 16.19
N GLY A 165 7.23 12.26 17.30
CA GLY A 165 6.59 10.95 17.30
C GLY A 165 7.29 9.93 18.19
N GLU A 166 6.95 8.68 18.01
CA GLU A 166 7.60 7.56 18.72
C GLU A 166 8.85 7.11 17.96
N HIS A 167 9.93 6.87 18.70
CA HIS A 167 11.21 6.43 18.17
C HIS A 167 11.76 5.25 18.94
N HIS A 168 12.31 4.30 18.22
CA HIS A 168 13.01 3.14 18.77
C HIS A 168 14.52 3.40 18.76
N VAL A 169 15.09 3.62 19.95
CA VAL A 169 16.52 3.87 20.14
C VAL A 169 17.21 2.60 20.60
N ALA A 170 18.23 2.15 19.87
CA ALA A 170 19.03 1.01 20.25
C ALA A 170 20.50 1.38 20.41
N LEU A 171 21.13 0.86 21.48
CA LEU A 171 22.52 1.03 21.80
C LEU A 171 23.23 -0.33 21.74
N SER A 172 24.39 -0.37 21.09
CA SER A 172 25.24 -1.56 21.02
C SER A 172 26.71 -1.21 21.29
N LEU A 173 27.38 -2.03 22.10
CA LEU A 173 28.80 -1.91 22.39
C LEU A 173 29.38 -3.32 22.46
N GLU A 174 30.56 -3.53 21.84
CA GLU A 174 31.22 -4.84 21.83
C GLU A 174 31.49 -5.35 23.25
N GLY A 175 31.11 -6.60 23.54
CA GLY A 175 31.18 -7.24 24.85
C GLY A 175 30.05 -6.84 25.83
N TYR A 176 29.04 -6.12 25.36
CA TYR A 176 27.88 -5.73 26.14
C TYR A 176 26.56 -6.12 25.45
N ALA A 177 25.56 -6.48 26.23
CA ALA A 177 24.24 -6.76 25.74
C ALA A 177 23.65 -5.49 25.07
N LYS A 178 23.00 -5.69 23.91
CA LYS A 178 22.28 -4.62 23.21
C LYS A 178 21.10 -4.14 24.06
N GLU A 179 21.01 -2.84 24.25
CA GLU A 179 19.89 -2.20 24.95
C GLU A 179 19.01 -1.41 24.00
N THR A 180 17.71 -1.41 24.26
CA THR A 180 16.73 -0.67 23.45
C THR A 180 15.79 0.15 24.34
N ARG A 181 15.34 1.29 23.84
CA ARG A 181 14.37 2.17 24.50
C ARG A 181 13.41 2.72 23.46
N ASP A 182 12.14 2.68 23.76
CA ASP A 182 11.12 3.41 23.00
C ASP A 182 10.89 4.74 23.69
N ILE A 183 10.90 5.82 22.92
CA ILE A 183 10.65 7.17 23.40
C ILE A 183 9.58 7.83 22.55
N LYS A 184 8.85 8.75 23.15
CA LYS A 184 7.98 9.68 22.45
C LYS A 184 8.61 11.06 22.52
N LEU A 185 8.69 11.73 21.38
CA LEU A 185 9.25 13.06 21.25
C LEU A 185 8.17 14.02 20.74
N ASP A 186 7.93 15.11 21.45
CA ASP A 186 7.02 16.16 21.02
C ASP A 186 7.76 17.31 20.31
N GLU A 187 7.04 18.18 19.57
CA GLU A 187 7.62 19.31 18.85
C GLU A 187 8.42 20.23 19.80
N LYS A 188 9.67 20.52 19.47
CA LYS A 188 10.60 21.37 20.23
C LYS A 188 10.97 20.84 21.63
N GLU A 189 10.58 19.62 21.95
CA GLU A 189 10.98 18.97 23.19
C GLU A 189 12.44 18.48 23.08
N SER A 190 13.15 18.52 24.23
CA SER A 190 14.44 17.85 24.41
C SER A 190 14.24 16.69 25.35
N SER A 191 14.42 15.48 24.85
CA SER A 191 14.36 14.24 25.67
C SER A 191 15.76 13.70 25.95
N THR A 192 15.94 13.01 27.05
CA THR A 192 17.24 12.46 27.45
C THR A 192 17.13 10.99 27.79
N ILE A 193 18.01 10.17 27.20
CA ILE A 193 18.17 8.76 27.53
C ILE A 193 19.54 8.51 28.14
N ASN A 194 19.53 7.88 29.34
CA ASN A 194 20.73 7.41 30.00
C ASN A 194 20.67 5.88 30.11
N VAL A 195 21.63 5.17 29.53
CA VAL A 195 21.63 3.71 29.49
C VAL A 195 22.87 3.14 30.18
N ILE A 196 22.66 2.21 31.12
CA ILE A 196 23.74 1.43 31.67
C ILE A 196 23.78 0.10 30.92
N LEU A 197 24.87 -0.15 30.19
CA LEU A 197 25.05 -1.37 29.43
C LEU A 197 25.57 -2.49 30.32
N SER A 198 24.97 -3.68 30.25
CA SER A 198 25.38 -4.87 30.97
C SER A 198 26.37 -5.68 30.14
N LYS A 199 27.51 -6.13 30.76
CA LYS A 199 28.46 -7.01 30.04
C LYS A 199 27.80 -8.30 29.62
N GLU A 200 28.10 -8.76 28.39
CA GLU A 200 27.74 -10.12 27.98
C GLU A 200 28.44 -11.14 28.90
N ARG A 201 27.68 -12.05 29.48
CA ARG A 201 28.26 -13.19 30.20
C ARG A 201 28.89 -14.15 29.20
N THR A 202 30.23 -14.17 29.14
CA THR A 202 30.99 -15.18 28.39
C THR A 202 30.80 -16.52 29.12
N THR A 203 29.93 -17.35 28.65
CA THR A 203 29.81 -18.74 29.13
C THR A 203 30.94 -19.57 28.54
N VAL A 204 31.97 -19.81 29.35
CA VAL A 204 32.96 -20.89 29.14
C VAL A 204 32.18 -22.23 29.20
N LYS A 205 32.30 -23.02 28.13
CA LYS A 205 31.70 -24.35 28.06
C LYS A 205 32.33 -25.25 29.13
N SER A 206 31.62 -25.53 30.19
CA SER A 206 31.85 -26.67 31.07
C SER A 206 30.61 -27.56 31.02
N ASN A 207 30.81 -28.81 30.60
CA ASN A 207 29.79 -29.84 30.62
C ASN A 207 29.37 -30.13 32.08
N VAL A 208 28.12 -29.77 32.43
CA VAL A 208 27.38 -30.46 33.51
C VAL A 208 25.92 -30.53 33.09
N ILE A 209 25.41 -31.74 33.14
CA ILE A 209 24.05 -32.16 32.85
C ILE A 209 23.07 -31.61 33.90
N ALA A 210 21.88 -31.22 33.44
CA ALA A 210 20.59 -31.05 34.12
C ALA A 210 20.30 -29.71 34.82
N GLN A 211 19.46 -28.96 34.23
CA GLN A 211 18.10 -28.55 34.62
C GLN A 211 17.67 -27.37 33.73
N ALA A 212 16.55 -27.57 33.04
CA ALA A 212 15.96 -26.59 32.15
C ALA A 212 15.40 -25.40 32.97
N GLU A 213 16.10 -24.25 32.89
CA GLU A 213 15.49 -22.95 33.15
C GLU A 213 15.41 -22.20 31.84
N SER A 214 14.22 -21.72 31.52
CA SER A 214 13.79 -21.12 30.27
C SER A 214 14.63 -19.89 29.92
N VAL A 215 15.42 -19.99 28.84
CA VAL A 215 15.94 -18.86 28.09
C VAL A 215 14.71 -18.08 27.58
N PRO A 216 14.63 -16.73 27.72
CA PRO A 216 13.55 -15.97 27.06
C PRO A 216 13.66 -16.22 25.58
N LYS A 217 12.71 -16.99 25.01
CA LYS A 217 12.53 -17.10 23.56
C LYS A 217 12.35 -15.67 23.03
N ILE A 218 13.23 -15.20 22.15
CA ILE A 218 12.93 -14.07 21.28
C ILE A 218 11.55 -14.40 20.71
N GLN A 219 10.55 -13.60 21.03
CA GLN A 219 9.21 -13.82 20.47
C GLN A 219 9.30 -13.58 18.97
N ASN A 220 9.41 -14.66 18.20
CA ASN A 220 9.39 -14.60 16.74
C ASN A 220 8.00 -14.23 16.20
N VAL A 221 7.04 -13.96 17.07
CA VAL A 221 5.66 -13.63 16.74
C VAL A 221 5.22 -12.40 17.54
N LYS A 222 4.72 -11.38 16.83
CA LYS A 222 3.92 -10.30 17.43
C LYS A 222 2.44 -10.61 17.21
N THR A 223 1.65 -10.54 18.27
CA THR A 223 0.20 -10.71 18.19
C THR A 223 -0.48 -9.38 18.49
N PHE A 224 -1.36 -8.97 17.61
CA PHE A 224 -2.25 -7.83 17.76
C PHE A 224 -3.68 -8.36 17.86
N THR A 225 -4.53 -7.70 18.61
CA THR A 225 -5.94 -8.09 18.75
C THR A 225 -6.85 -6.95 18.31
N PHE A 226 -7.80 -7.26 17.43
CA PHE A 226 -8.83 -6.33 17.02
C PHE A 226 -10.20 -7.02 17.09
N LYS A 227 -11.10 -6.53 17.96
CA LYS A 227 -12.43 -7.14 18.19
C LYS A 227 -12.35 -8.66 18.41
N ASP A 228 -11.48 -9.09 19.31
CA ASP A 228 -11.23 -10.50 19.65
C ASP A 228 -10.62 -11.35 18.52
N ILE A 229 -10.26 -10.76 17.37
CA ILE A 229 -9.57 -11.41 16.28
C ILE A 229 -8.06 -11.20 16.45
N GLU A 230 -7.31 -12.30 16.52
CA GLU A 230 -5.84 -12.25 16.59
C GLU A 230 -5.24 -12.03 15.20
N ILE A 231 -4.30 -11.08 15.11
CA ILE A 231 -3.46 -10.82 13.94
C ILE A 231 -2.04 -11.19 14.33
N ARG A 232 -1.59 -12.37 13.90
CA ARG A 232 -0.26 -12.89 14.22
C ARG A 232 0.71 -12.52 13.12
N MET A 233 1.79 -11.84 13.49
CA MET A 233 2.83 -11.36 12.59
C MET A 233 4.14 -12.08 12.92
N ILE A 234 4.66 -12.83 11.97
CA ILE A 234 5.90 -13.59 12.09
C ILE A 234 7.07 -12.68 11.80
N ARG A 235 8.07 -12.68 12.69
CA ARG A 235 9.34 -11.96 12.48
C ARG A 235 10.18 -12.70 11.46
N VAL A 236 10.50 -12.01 10.37
CA VAL A 236 11.45 -12.48 9.36
C VAL A 236 12.76 -11.76 9.57
N GLU A 237 13.77 -12.50 10.02
CA GLU A 237 15.12 -11.94 10.22
C GLU A 237 15.70 -11.50 8.88
N GLY A 238 16.23 -10.28 8.83
CA GLY A 238 16.86 -9.73 7.64
C GLY A 238 17.99 -10.61 7.14
N GLY A 239 18.17 -10.62 5.85
CA GLY A 239 19.17 -11.47 5.20
C GLY A 239 19.30 -11.16 3.72
N ALA A 240 20.20 -11.88 3.06
CA ALA A 240 20.41 -11.76 1.64
C ALA A 240 20.10 -13.07 0.92
N PHE A 241 19.32 -13.00 -0.16
CA PHE A 241 18.93 -14.15 -0.95
C PHE A 241 19.02 -13.87 -2.44
N THR A 242 18.89 -14.91 -3.25
CA THR A 242 18.75 -14.80 -4.69
C THR A 242 17.28 -14.83 -5.05
N MET A 243 16.75 -13.70 -5.50
CA MET A 243 15.35 -13.53 -5.94
C MET A 243 15.18 -13.97 -7.39
N GLY A 244 14.02 -14.56 -7.70
CA GLY A 244 13.67 -15.00 -9.05
C GLY A 244 13.81 -16.50 -9.26
N ALA A 245 13.86 -16.94 -10.53
CA ALA A 245 13.89 -18.36 -10.90
C ALA A 245 15.25 -19.01 -10.65
N THR A 246 15.53 -19.37 -9.41
CA THR A 246 16.67 -20.18 -8.98
C THR A 246 16.58 -21.64 -9.49
N PRO A 247 17.65 -22.44 -9.47
CA PRO A 247 17.66 -23.78 -10.08
C PRO A 247 16.52 -24.72 -9.65
N GLU A 248 16.08 -24.64 -8.38
CA GLU A 248 14.98 -25.44 -7.85
C GLU A 248 13.60 -25.07 -8.44
N GLN A 249 13.48 -23.91 -9.08
CA GLN A 249 12.25 -23.47 -9.75
C GLN A 249 12.06 -24.13 -11.13
N SER A 250 13.09 -24.83 -11.60
CA SER A 250 13.11 -25.65 -12.81
C SER A 250 12.81 -24.91 -14.13
N ASN A 251 12.61 -25.70 -15.20
CA ASN A 251 12.39 -25.20 -16.55
C ASN A 251 11.01 -24.55 -16.76
N ASP A 252 10.10 -24.65 -15.76
CA ASP A 252 8.75 -24.06 -15.83
C ASP A 252 8.73 -22.57 -15.48
N ALA A 253 9.87 -21.98 -15.15
CA ALA A 253 9.95 -20.57 -14.79
C ALA A 253 9.76 -19.66 -16.01
N ASN A 254 8.89 -18.67 -15.86
CA ASN A 254 8.60 -17.69 -16.89
C ASN A 254 9.75 -16.68 -17.06
N SER A 255 9.76 -15.99 -18.21
CA SER A 255 10.76 -14.95 -18.50
C SER A 255 10.71 -13.77 -17.50
N ASN A 256 9.55 -13.48 -16.94
CA ASN A 256 9.36 -12.40 -15.95
C ASN A 256 9.92 -12.73 -14.55
N GLU A 257 10.31 -13.99 -14.31
CA GLU A 257 11.01 -14.42 -13.10
C GLU A 257 12.54 -14.30 -13.24
N ARG A 258 13.03 -13.72 -14.34
CA ARG A 258 14.44 -13.62 -14.72
C ARG A 258 14.84 -12.18 -15.04
N PRO A 259 16.16 -11.84 -14.96
CA PRO A 259 17.24 -12.68 -14.40
C PRO A 259 17.10 -12.82 -12.89
N THR A 260 17.67 -13.88 -12.33
CA THR A 260 17.88 -13.95 -10.88
C THR A 260 18.85 -12.85 -10.45
N HIS A 261 18.63 -12.28 -9.28
CA HIS A 261 19.44 -11.19 -8.74
C HIS A 261 19.54 -11.28 -7.22
N ARG A 262 20.54 -10.63 -6.65
CA ARG A 262 20.76 -10.65 -5.20
C ARG A 262 19.95 -9.56 -4.52
N VAL A 263 19.17 -9.91 -3.53
CA VAL A 263 18.41 -8.97 -2.70
C VAL A 263 18.85 -9.10 -1.24
N THR A 264 19.05 -7.98 -0.58
CA THR A 264 19.28 -7.89 0.87
C THR A 264 18.09 -7.18 1.51
N LEU A 265 17.51 -7.79 2.53
CA LEU A 265 16.37 -7.25 3.27
C LEU A 265 16.73 -6.97 4.74
N SER A 266 16.21 -5.90 5.28
CA SER A 266 16.16 -5.65 6.72
C SER A 266 15.14 -6.58 7.37
N THR A 267 15.20 -6.73 8.71
CA THR A 267 14.20 -7.47 9.48
C THR A 267 12.83 -6.78 9.38
N TYR A 268 11.78 -7.56 9.17
CA TYR A 268 10.39 -7.11 9.07
C TYR A 268 9.46 -8.14 9.70
N TYR A 269 8.16 -7.83 9.76
CA TYR A 269 7.13 -8.79 10.15
C TYR A 269 6.16 -9.01 9.01
N ILE A 270 5.67 -10.25 8.87
CA ILE A 270 4.68 -10.63 7.85
C ILE A 270 3.57 -11.45 8.49
N GLY A 271 2.34 -11.30 8.02
CA GLY A 271 1.19 -12.06 8.51
C GLY A 271 1.41 -13.57 8.38
N GLU A 272 1.15 -14.30 9.48
CA GLU A 272 1.23 -15.76 9.52
C GLU A 272 0.36 -16.41 8.45
N ILE A 273 -0.79 -15.80 8.19
CA ILE A 273 -1.83 -16.23 7.25
C ILE A 273 -2.25 -15.07 6.34
N GLU A 274 -3.00 -15.39 5.30
CA GLU A 274 -3.75 -14.43 4.49
C GLU A 274 -4.78 -13.68 5.36
N VAL A 275 -5.16 -12.46 5.01
CA VAL A 275 -6.23 -11.72 5.70
C VAL A 275 -7.55 -12.45 5.54
N THR A 276 -8.15 -12.86 6.65
CA THR A 276 -9.41 -13.62 6.67
C THR A 276 -10.63 -12.72 6.42
N GLN A 277 -11.72 -13.34 5.98
CA GLN A 277 -13.01 -12.66 5.81
C GLN A 277 -13.55 -12.11 7.13
N GLU A 278 -13.28 -12.78 8.26
CA GLU A 278 -13.63 -12.31 9.60
C GLU A 278 -12.96 -10.98 9.91
N LEU A 279 -11.63 -10.90 9.73
CA LEU A 279 -10.87 -9.67 9.97
C LEU A 279 -11.29 -8.57 8.99
N TRP A 280 -11.46 -8.91 7.71
CA TRP A 280 -11.92 -7.96 6.72
C TRP A 280 -13.27 -7.36 7.08
N GLN A 281 -14.26 -8.21 7.40
CA GLN A 281 -15.61 -7.76 7.77
C GLN A 281 -15.63 -6.95 9.06
N ALA A 282 -14.81 -7.31 10.05
CA ALA A 282 -14.68 -6.55 11.29
C ALA A 282 -14.17 -5.12 11.07
N VAL A 283 -13.27 -4.94 10.10
CA VAL A 283 -12.68 -3.64 9.73
C VAL A 283 -13.57 -2.87 8.76
N MET A 284 -14.02 -3.49 7.68
CA MET A 284 -14.70 -2.82 6.57
C MET A 284 -16.23 -2.76 6.70
N GLY A 285 -16.82 -3.65 7.50
CA GLY A 285 -18.26 -3.74 7.74
C GLY A 285 -19.04 -4.54 6.69
N SER A 286 -18.38 -5.04 5.64
CA SER A 286 -18.98 -5.89 4.59
C SER A 286 -17.96 -6.90 4.09
N ASN A 287 -18.43 -7.98 3.46
CA ASN A 287 -17.58 -9.03 2.90
C ASN A 287 -17.80 -9.14 1.38
N PRO A 288 -16.79 -8.86 0.52
CA PRO A 288 -16.92 -8.92 -0.94
C PRO A 288 -16.75 -10.32 -1.51
N SER A 289 -16.32 -11.30 -0.70
CA SER A 289 -15.88 -12.61 -1.14
C SER A 289 -16.99 -13.41 -1.81
N ARG A 290 -16.62 -14.26 -2.77
CA ARG A 290 -17.50 -15.22 -3.42
C ARG A 290 -17.70 -16.48 -2.56
N PHE A 291 -16.61 -17.04 -2.05
CA PHE A 291 -16.61 -18.24 -1.24
C PHE A 291 -16.69 -17.87 0.24
N ILE A 292 -17.88 -17.92 0.80
CA ILE A 292 -18.13 -17.39 2.15
C ILE A 292 -17.63 -18.36 3.22
N GLY A 293 -16.86 -17.84 4.18
CA GLY A 293 -16.33 -18.56 5.35
C GLY A 293 -15.45 -17.64 6.19
N LEU A 294 -15.74 -17.49 7.47
CA LEU A 294 -15.03 -16.51 8.35
C LEU A 294 -13.52 -16.72 8.38
N LYS A 295 -13.07 -17.98 8.32
CA LYS A 295 -11.66 -18.36 8.32
C LYS A 295 -11.06 -18.51 6.91
N ARG A 296 -11.83 -18.35 5.86
CA ARG A 296 -11.29 -18.29 4.49
C ARG A 296 -10.61 -16.98 4.25
N PRO A 297 -9.61 -16.89 3.34
CA PRO A 297 -9.06 -15.61 2.93
C PRO A 297 -10.14 -14.70 2.35
N VAL A 298 -10.06 -13.41 2.58
CA VAL A 298 -10.87 -12.46 1.82
C VAL A 298 -10.41 -12.48 0.37
N GLU A 299 -11.37 -12.52 -0.56
CA GLU A 299 -11.08 -12.44 -1.99
C GLU A 299 -12.04 -11.44 -2.68
N ARG A 300 -11.84 -11.17 -3.96
CA ARG A 300 -12.51 -10.10 -4.74
C ARG A 300 -12.20 -8.70 -4.17
N VAL A 301 -10.99 -8.53 -3.70
CA VAL A 301 -10.42 -7.27 -3.24
C VAL A 301 -9.37 -6.78 -4.24
N SER A 302 -9.44 -5.52 -4.61
CA SER A 302 -8.44 -4.85 -5.43
C SER A 302 -7.26 -4.38 -4.56
N TRP A 303 -6.16 -3.98 -5.18
CA TRP A 303 -5.04 -3.35 -4.47
C TRP A 303 -5.48 -2.09 -3.72
N ASP A 304 -6.34 -1.27 -4.35
CA ASP A 304 -6.90 -0.06 -3.74
C ASP A 304 -7.78 -0.39 -2.52
N ASP A 305 -8.56 -1.50 -2.57
CA ASP A 305 -9.35 -1.96 -1.42
C ASP A 305 -8.45 -2.43 -0.28
N CYS A 306 -7.36 -3.15 -0.58
CA CYS A 306 -6.38 -3.57 0.42
C CYS A 306 -5.73 -2.37 1.10
N GLN A 307 -5.37 -1.33 0.34
CA GLN A 307 -4.86 -0.09 0.91
C GLN A 307 -5.90 0.64 1.78
N ALA A 308 -7.18 0.63 1.38
CA ALA A 308 -8.25 1.20 2.18
C ALA A 308 -8.47 0.43 3.50
N PHE A 309 -8.45 -0.90 3.43
CA PHE A 309 -8.50 -1.78 4.60
C PHE A 309 -7.33 -1.51 5.55
N ILE A 310 -6.10 -1.49 5.05
CA ILE A 310 -4.88 -1.27 5.83
C ILE A 310 -4.92 0.10 6.52
N ARG A 311 -5.29 1.16 5.81
CA ARG A 311 -5.44 2.48 6.43
C ARG A 311 -6.44 2.46 7.57
N ARG A 312 -7.60 1.81 7.37
CA ARG A 312 -8.64 1.73 8.40
C ARG A 312 -8.21 0.87 9.59
N LEU A 313 -7.57 -0.27 9.34
CA LEU A 313 -7.01 -1.13 10.39
C LEU A 313 -5.97 -0.37 11.21
N ASN A 314 -5.06 0.36 10.56
CA ASN A 314 -4.03 1.15 11.24
C ASN A 314 -4.64 2.23 12.16
N ILE A 315 -5.67 2.93 11.70
CA ILE A 315 -6.40 3.91 12.54
C ILE A 315 -7.06 3.22 13.75
N LEU A 316 -7.65 2.04 13.55
CA LEU A 316 -8.40 1.34 14.58
C LEU A 316 -7.50 0.65 15.62
N THR A 317 -6.26 0.33 15.26
CA THR A 317 -5.33 -0.43 16.10
C THR A 317 -4.09 0.35 16.52
N ASP A 318 -3.94 1.59 16.03
CA ASP A 318 -2.74 2.44 16.19
C ASP A 318 -1.45 1.73 15.76
N ASN A 319 -1.50 1.02 14.64
CA ASN A 319 -0.38 0.28 14.07
C ASN A 319 0.00 0.80 12.68
N ARG A 320 1.07 0.23 12.10
CA ARG A 320 1.61 0.61 10.78
C ARG A 320 1.65 -0.58 9.83
N PHE A 321 0.57 -1.35 9.76
CA PHE A 321 0.44 -2.42 8.79
C PHE A 321 0.52 -1.86 7.36
N ARG A 322 1.07 -2.66 6.46
CA ARG A 322 1.21 -2.40 5.03
C ARG A 322 1.08 -3.69 4.23
N LEU A 323 1.12 -3.62 2.92
CA LEU A 323 1.38 -4.80 2.09
C LEU A 323 2.88 -5.16 2.18
N PRO A 324 3.26 -6.43 2.05
CA PRO A 324 4.66 -6.79 1.86
C PRO A 324 5.17 -6.26 0.52
N THR A 325 6.46 -5.92 0.43
CA THR A 325 7.09 -5.76 -0.88
C THR A 325 7.20 -7.12 -1.58
N GLU A 326 7.36 -7.14 -2.90
CA GLU A 326 7.53 -8.38 -3.65
C GLU A 326 8.73 -9.19 -3.14
N ALA A 327 9.83 -8.51 -2.82
CA ALA A 327 11.04 -9.14 -2.31
C ALA A 327 10.86 -9.70 -0.89
N GLU A 328 10.16 -8.98 -0.01
CA GLU A 328 9.82 -9.48 1.32
C GLU A 328 8.92 -10.72 1.23
N TRP A 329 7.92 -10.67 0.35
CA TRP A 329 7.04 -11.79 0.12
C TRP A 329 7.81 -13.04 -0.35
N GLU A 330 8.68 -12.91 -1.36
CA GLU A 330 9.46 -14.06 -1.89
C GLU A 330 10.46 -14.58 -0.86
N PHE A 331 11.18 -13.70 -0.15
CA PHE A 331 12.11 -14.12 0.91
C PHE A 331 11.39 -14.90 2.00
N ALA A 332 10.24 -14.42 2.43
CA ALA A 332 9.40 -15.10 3.42
C ALA A 332 8.88 -16.45 2.92
N ALA A 333 8.38 -16.51 1.67
CA ALA A 333 7.88 -17.74 1.05
C ALA A 333 8.98 -18.82 0.95
N ARG A 334 10.21 -18.41 0.67
CA ARG A 334 11.39 -19.31 0.62
C ARG A 334 11.87 -19.80 1.99
N GLY A 335 11.29 -19.30 3.09
CA GLY A 335 11.71 -19.65 4.45
C GLY A 335 12.78 -18.74 5.05
N GLY A 336 13.01 -17.55 4.47
CA GLY A 336 13.99 -16.58 4.95
C GLY A 336 15.40 -17.15 5.02
N ASN A 337 16.13 -16.85 6.10
CA ASN A 337 17.46 -17.40 6.36
C ASN A 337 17.46 -18.93 6.65
N ASN A 338 16.29 -19.53 6.87
CA ASN A 338 16.11 -20.95 7.11
C ASN A 338 15.73 -21.74 5.84
N SER A 339 15.78 -21.09 4.67
CA SER A 339 15.38 -21.66 3.40
C SER A 339 16.06 -23.01 3.14
N ARG A 340 15.27 -24.00 2.70
CA ARG A 340 15.75 -25.32 2.29
C ARG A 340 15.85 -25.47 0.78
N GLY A 341 15.62 -24.40 0.02
CA GLY A 341 15.62 -24.43 -1.44
C GLY A 341 14.44 -25.22 -2.02
N ASN A 342 13.27 -25.15 -1.37
CA ASN A 342 12.08 -25.82 -1.85
C ASN A 342 11.46 -25.07 -3.03
N ARG A 343 10.77 -25.82 -3.89
CA ARG A 343 10.04 -25.30 -5.06
C ARG A 343 8.79 -24.50 -4.64
N TYR A 344 8.09 -24.98 -3.61
CA TYR A 344 6.93 -24.36 -3.00
C TYR A 344 7.29 -23.92 -1.57
N ALA A 345 6.45 -23.10 -0.97
CA ALA A 345 6.73 -22.62 0.38
C ALA A 345 6.64 -23.74 1.43
N GLY A 346 7.79 -24.27 1.82
CA GLY A 346 7.96 -25.31 2.84
C GLY A 346 8.11 -26.75 2.30
N SER A 347 7.82 -27.05 1.02
CA SER A 347 7.96 -28.40 0.47
C SER A 347 8.25 -28.41 -1.04
N ASN A 348 8.78 -29.53 -1.54
CA ASN A 348 8.82 -29.83 -2.98
C ASN A 348 7.56 -30.58 -3.47
N THR A 349 6.70 -31.03 -2.56
CA THR A 349 5.42 -31.68 -2.84
C THR A 349 4.29 -30.66 -2.62
N ILE A 350 3.73 -30.14 -3.70
CA ILE A 350 2.74 -29.06 -3.65
C ILE A 350 1.50 -29.39 -2.79
N SER A 351 1.01 -30.62 -2.83
CA SER A 351 -0.20 -31.03 -2.10
C SER A 351 -0.07 -30.93 -0.57
N GLU A 352 1.17 -30.89 -0.05
CA GLU A 352 1.44 -30.75 1.37
C GLU A 352 1.27 -29.30 1.86
N VAL A 353 1.46 -28.32 0.99
CA VAL A 353 1.60 -26.90 1.35
C VAL A 353 0.61 -25.97 0.64
N ALA A 354 -0.15 -26.47 -0.34
CA ALA A 354 -0.99 -25.63 -1.18
C ALA A 354 -2.40 -26.18 -1.41
N TRP A 355 -3.36 -25.27 -1.49
CA TRP A 355 -4.65 -25.47 -2.14
C TRP A 355 -4.54 -24.95 -3.58
N TYR A 356 -4.61 -25.83 -4.58
CA TYR A 356 -4.42 -25.53 -6.00
C TYR A 356 -5.45 -26.34 -6.84
N ASP A 357 -5.45 -26.25 -8.16
CA ASP A 357 -6.55 -26.78 -9.00
C ASP A 357 -6.84 -28.27 -8.80
N ASP A 358 -5.82 -29.12 -8.55
CA ASP A 358 -6.02 -30.56 -8.38
C ASP A 358 -6.65 -30.95 -7.03
N ASN A 359 -6.62 -30.08 -6.01
CA ASN A 359 -7.04 -30.44 -4.65
C ASN A 359 -7.97 -29.42 -3.97
N SER A 360 -8.28 -28.30 -4.61
CA SER A 360 -9.06 -27.19 -4.02
C SER A 360 -10.57 -27.37 -4.13
N ASN A 361 -11.05 -28.35 -4.89
CA ASN A 361 -12.47 -28.48 -5.23
C ASN A 361 -13.08 -27.22 -5.88
N SER A 362 -12.27 -26.46 -6.62
CA SER A 362 -12.65 -25.20 -7.29
C SER A 362 -13.15 -24.09 -6.37
N GLU A 363 -12.62 -24.00 -5.15
CA GLU A 363 -12.92 -22.95 -4.17
C GLU A 363 -11.72 -22.63 -3.28
N THR A 364 -11.79 -21.51 -2.55
CA THR A 364 -10.84 -21.20 -1.48
C THR A 364 -11.07 -22.08 -0.26
N HIS A 365 -10.08 -22.25 0.58
CA HIS A 365 -10.16 -23.00 1.84
C HIS A 365 -9.85 -22.12 3.04
N ASP A 366 -10.25 -22.58 4.22
CA ASP A 366 -9.84 -21.93 5.46
C ASP A 366 -8.31 -21.85 5.51
N VAL A 367 -7.79 -20.73 6.00
CA VAL A 367 -6.36 -20.53 6.11
C VAL A 367 -5.70 -21.51 7.08
N ALA A 368 -4.42 -21.76 6.93
CA ALA A 368 -3.60 -22.62 7.79
C ALA A 368 -4.08 -24.11 7.88
N GLN A 369 -4.65 -24.62 6.79
CA GLN A 369 -5.05 -26.04 6.73
C GLN A 369 -3.98 -26.94 6.09
N LYS A 370 -2.98 -26.36 5.43
CA LYS A 370 -1.81 -27.05 4.89
C LYS A 370 -0.59 -26.83 5.77
N ASN A 371 0.53 -27.50 5.48
CA ASN A 371 1.77 -27.31 6.25
C ASN A 371 2.34 -25.90 6.02
N HIS A 372 2.88 -25.31 7.06
CA HIS A 372 3.61 -24.05 6.99
C HIS A 372 5.04 -24.25 6.46
N ASN A 373 5.67 -23.16 6.03
CA ASN A 373 7.08 -23.15 5.68
C ASN A 373 8.02 -23.07 6.91
N GLU A 374 9.31 -22.93 6.67
CA GLU A 374 10.38 -22.91 7.70
C GLU A 374 10.26 -21.77 8.71
N LEU A 375 9.48 -20.72 8.40
CA LEU A 375 9.20 -19.58 9.27
C LEU A 375 7.88 -19.73 10.06
N GLY A 376 7.06 -20.73 9.73
CA GLY A 376 5.72 -20.88 10.30
C GLY A 376 4.65 -20.10 9.52
N LEU A 377 4.90 -19.76 8.26
CA LEU A 377 3.95 -19.06 7.38
C LEU A 377 3.14 -20.06 6.59
N TYR A 378 1.82 -19.88 6.57
CA TYR A 378 0.86 -20.72 5.86
C TYR A 378 0.44 -20.08 4.54
N ASP A 379 -0.02 -20.91 3.61
CA ASP A 379 -0.69 -20.52 2.36
C ASP A 379 0.15 -19.58 1.45
N MET A 380 1.49 -19.59 1.63
CA MET A 380 2.41 -18.85 0.73
C MET A 380 2.52 -19.52 -0.66
N SER A 381 1.87 -20.65 -0.86
CA SER A 381 1.65 -21.34 -2.13
C SER A 381 0.20 -21.76 -2.21
N GLY A 382 -0.56 -21.32 -3.24
CA GLY A 382 -1.97 -21.66 -3.44
C GLY A 382 -2.95 -20.78 -2.67
N ASN A 383 -4.15 -21.27 -2.44
CA ASN A 383 -5.33 -20.62 -1.86
C ASN A 383 -5.73 -19.34 -2.62
N VAL A 384 -5.14 -18.17 -2.35
CA VAL A 384 -5.34 -16.97 -3.17
C VAL A 384 -4.02 -16.31 -3.58
N LEU A 385 -4.01 -15.68 -4.76
CA LEU A 385 -2.96 -14.74 -5.14
C LEU A 385 -2.93 -13.56 -4.17
N GLU A 386 -1.75 -13.11 -3.78
CA GLU A 386 -1.59 -12.06 -2.79
C GLU A 386 -1.03 -10.79 -3.39
N TRP A 387 -1.72 -9.67 -3.17
CA TRP A 387 -1.21 -8.36 -3.54
C TRP A 387 0.07 -8.01 -2.79
N CYS A 388 1.08 -7.55 -3.53
CA CYS A 388 2.27 -6.90 -2.99
C CYS A 388 2.19 -5.37 -3.16
N GLN A 389 3.05 -4.65 -2.42
CA GLN A 389 3.13 -3.19 -2.49
C GLN A 389 3.59 -2.70 -3.86
N ASP A 390 4.46 -3.45 -4.51
CA ASP A 390 5.24 -3.06 -5.67
C ASP A 390 4.40 -2.91 -6.93
N LYS A 391 4.82 -1.95 -7.77
CA LYS A 391 4.44 -1.95 -9.17
C LYS A 391 5.16 -3.09 -9.90
N TYR A 392 4.47 -3.66 -10.89
CA TYR A 392 4.99 -4.76 -11.67
C TYR A 392 5.86 -4.24 -12.83
N ASP A 393 7.04 -4.86 -12.97
CA ASP A 393 7.88 -4.80 -14.17
C ASP A 393 7.96 -6.23 -14.76
N ASP A 394 7.90 -6.36 -16.07
CA ASP A 394 7.89 -7.64 -16.76
C ASP A 394 9.25 -8.35 -16.75
N ARG A 395 10.28 -7.70 -16.19
CA ARG A 395 11.63 -8.27 -15.98
C ARG A 395 12.28 -7.70 -14.74
N TYR A 396 13.05 -8.53 -14.07
CA TYR A 396 14.00 -8.04 -13.07
C TYR A 396 15.18 -7.34 -13.75
N ARG A 397 15.72 -6.29 -13.12
CA ARG A 397 16.85 -5.53 -13.68
C ARG A 397 18.19 -6.20 -13.49
N GLY A 398 18.28 -7.24 -12.66
CA GLY A 398 19.53 -7.87 -12.26
C GLY A 398 20.38 -7.01 -11.31
N GLY A 399 21.58 -7.51 -10.94
CA GLY A 399 22.45 -6.80 -9.99
C GLY A 399 22.17 -7.14 -8.53
N SER A 400 22.44 -6.18 -7.64
CA SER A 400 22.19 -6.32 -6.19
C SER A 400 21.36 -5.15 -5.69
N GLU A 401 20.31 -5.43 -4.93
CA GLU A 401 19.38 -4.44 -4.40
C GLU A 401 19.23 -4.62 -2.88
N THR A 402 18.97 -3.52 -2.18
CA THR A 402 18.70 -3.52 -0.74
C THR A 402 17.33 -2.90 -0.48
N ASN A 403 16.45 -3.67 0.18
CA ASN A 403 15.06 -3.32 0.47
C ASN A 403 14.34 -2.74 -0.78
N PRO A 404 14.30 -3.48 -1.92
CA PRO A 404 13.65 -2.99 -3.12
C PRO A 404 12.15 -2.82 -2.90
N ILE A 405 11.58 -1.78 -3.53
CA ILE A 405 10.14 -1.44 -3.49
C ILE A 405 9.51 -1.49 -4.88
N GLY A 406 10.22 -2.08 -5.84
CA GLY A 406 9.80 -2.14 -7.23
C GLY A 406 9.87 -0.80 -7.97
N PRO A 407 9.36 -0.75 -9.21
CA PRO A 407 9.29 0.48 -10.00
C PRO A 407 8.40 1.54 -9.37
N ILE A 408 8.77 2.82 -9.47
CA ILE A 408 7.99 3.94 -8.95
C ILE A 408 6.69 4.13 -9.75
N HIS A 409 6.70 3.77 -11.05
CA HIS A 409 5.56 3.92 -11.96
C HIS A 409 5.22 2.60 -12.64
N GLY A 410 3.92 2.36 -12.85
CA GLY A 410 3.40 1.19 -13.55
C GLY A 410 1.89 1.12 -13.48
N MET A 411 1.28 0.49 -14.49
CA MET A 411 -0.18 0.29 -14.54
C MET A 411 -0.62 -0.90 -13.69
N TYR A 412 0.28 -1.86 -13.45
CA TYR A 412 -0.01 -3.11 -12.76
C TYR A 412 0.71 -3.16 -11.42
N ASN A 413 0.12 -3.86 -10.46
CA ASN A 413 0.74 -4.23 -9.19
C ASN A 413 1.05 -5.72 -9.18
N VAL A 414 2.05 -6.10 -8.40
CA VAL A 414 2.51 -7.49 -8.28
C VAL A 414 1.52 -8.34 -7.49
N LEU A 415 1.34 -9.57 -7.96
CA LEU A 415 0.61 -10.67 -7.31
C LEU A 415 1.52 -11.88 -7.19
N ARG A 416 1.47 -12.57 -6.05
CA ARG A 416 2.33 -13.71 -5.73
C ARG A 416 1.54 -14.90 -5.17
N GLY A 417 2.15 -16.09 -5.12
CA GLY A 417 1.67 -17.26 -4.39
C GLY A 417 0.88 -18.29 -5.21
N GLY A 418 0.28 -17.89 -6.31
CA GLY A 418 -0.68 -18.74 -7.02
C GLY A 418 -2.03 -18.78 -6.29
N CYS A 419 -2.95 -19.64 -6.70
CA CYS A 419 -4.28 -19.71 -6.10
C CYS A 419 -4.95 -21.08 -6.31
N TRP A 420 -6.11 -21.26 -5.70
CA TRP A 420 -6.95 -22.47 -5.75
C TRP A 420 -7.28 -22.97 -7.18
N SER A 421 -7.20 -22.12 -8.19
CA SER A 421 -7.54 -22.43 -9.58
C SER A 421 -6.32 -22.54 -10.50
N PHE A 422 -5.11 -22.44 -9.96
CA PHE A 422 -3.88 -22.51 -10.74
C PHE A 422 -3.22 -23.88 -10.62
N GLY A 423 -2.60 -24.35 -11.72
CA GLY A 423 -1.75 -25.51 -11.71
C GLY A 423 -0.49 -25.34 -10.86
N ALA A 424 0.13 -26.44 -10.51
CA ALA A 424 1.28 -26.50 -9.63
C ALA A 424 2.43 -25.55 -10.06
N GLU A 425 2.66 -25.40 -11.36
CA GLU A 425 3.69 -24.54 -11.93
C GLU A 425 3.51 -23.05 -11.61
N ARG A 426 2.29 -22.62 -11.25
CA ARG A 426 1.96 -21.24 -10.89
C ARG A 426 1.89 -20.98 -9.39
N CYS A 427 2.10 -22.03 -8.57
CA CYS A 427 2.16 -21.90 -7.10
C CYS A 427 3.59 -21.91 -6.55
N ARG A 428 4.60 -21.84 -7.43
CA ARG A 428 6.03 -21.80 -7.07
C ARG A 428 6.38 -20.49 -6.35
N VAL A 429 7.36 -20.54 -5.44
CA VAL A 429 7.77 -19.35 -4.67
C VAL A 429 8.29 -18.21 -5.54
N SER A 430 8.80 -18.48 -6.74
CA SER A 430 9.27 -17.46 -7.68
C SER A 430 8.21 -16.98 -8.68
N TYR A 431 7.05 -17.68 -8.79
CA TYR A 431 6.02 -17.33 -9.76
C TYR A 431 5.52 -15.90 -9.53
N ARG A 432 5.40 -15.14 -10.61
CA ARG A 432 4.95 -13.75 -10.63
C ARG A 432 3.70 -13.59 -11.48
N HIS A 433 2.77 -12.83 -10.98
CA HIS A 433 1.58 -12.39 -11.71
C HIS A 433 1.33 -10.91 -11.47
N SER A 434 0.44 -10.29 -12.23
CA SER A 434 0.11 -8.87 -12.07
C SER A 434 -1.31 -8.57 -12.50
N ALA A 435 -1.89 -7.52 -11.92
CA ALA A 435 -3.16 -6.95 -12.35
C ALA A 435 -3.20 -5.45 -12.09
N THR A 436 -4.16 -4.74 -12.69
CA THR A 436 -4.38 -3.31 -12.43
C THR A 436 -4.85 -3.11 -10.99
N ASN A 437 -4.53 -1.97 -10.39
CA ASN A 437 -4.82 -1.66 -8.98
C ASN A 437 -6.31 -1.72 -8.60
N ASN A 438 -7.22 -1.61 -9.56
CA ASN A 438 -8.66 -1.70 -9.35
C ASN A 438 -9.28 -3.08 -9.71
N TYR A 439 -8.45 -4.05 -10.16
CA TYR A 439 -8.92 -5.37 -10.56
C TYR A 439 -9.35 -6.22 -9.36
N ARG A 440 -10.49 -6.89 -9.47
CA ARG A 440 -11.08 -7.76 -8.43
C ARG A 440 -11.40 -9.11 -9.02
N ASN A 441 -10.96 -10.17 -8.36
CA ASN A 441 -11.26 -11.54 -8.75
C ASN A 441 -11.32 -12.44 -7.51
N ASN A 442 -12.09 -13.52 -7.57
CA ASN A 442 -12.18 -14.54 -6.51
C ASN A 442 -10.91 -15.40 -6.37
N LEU A 443 -9.87 -15.08 -7.12
CA LEU A 443 -8.54 -15.68 -7.03
C LEU A 443 -7.58 -14.84 -6.18
N ILE A 444 -7.97 -13.61 -5.78
CA ILE A 444 -7.04 -12.59 -5.28
C ILE A 444 -7.44 -12.09 -3.90
N GLY A 445 -6.54 -12.23 -2.96
CA GLY A 445 -6.55 -11.68 -1.61
C GLY A 445 -5.24 -10.98 -1.27
N PHE A 446 -4.82 -11.01 -0.01
CA PHE A 446 -3.56 -10.39 0.45
C PHE A 446 -3.20 -10.84 1.86
N ARG A 447 -1.96 -10.58 2.26
CA ARG A 447 -1.52 -10.64 3.66
C ARG A 447 -0.91 -9.33 4.12
N LEU A 448 -0.78 -9.15 5.43
CA LEU A 448 -0.19 -7.96 6.04
C LEU A 448 1.32 -8.08 6.17
N ALA A 449 2.00 -6.94 6.19
CA ALA A 449 3.37 -6.76 6.68
C ALA A 449 3.43 -5.59 7.67
N LEU A 450 4.54 -5.49 8.41
CA LEU A 450 4.78 -4.43 9.38
C LEU A 450 6.24 -3.99 9.35
#